data_6717a6ea4f72883d37c975ab09d64c8b
#
_entry.id   6717a6ea4f72883d37c975ab09d64c8b
#
_cell.length_a   1.000
_cell.length_b   1.000
_cell.length_c   1.000
_cell.angle_alpha   90.00
_cell.angle_beta   90.00
_cell.angle_gamma   90.00
#
_symmetry.space_group_name_H-M   'P 1'
#
loop_
_entity.id
_entity.type
_entity.pdbx_description
1 polymer ?
#
loop_
_entity_poly.entity_id
_entity_poly.type
_entity_poly.pdbx_seq_one_letter_code
_entity_poly.pdbx_strand_id
1 'polypeptide(L)'
;MLPADSLEKIICKGCDNMSYYGFSDTGNVRVNNEDSFFVKDISDSILASVVADGMGGHLGGKEASSYATGEFLKAIEKASSFFSSYSDKQIENFIKNTVIKINKAIYTKSKETSSLSGMGTTLVACIIYNDKYYIANVGDSRLYIKSNELSQITKDHSYVSELLEMGAITENEAKNHPNKNVITRAVGAEMNVQPDIYIGKLNDDDTIIICTDGLTNMVSDEMISNVIADEKEVTSITNKLIHLAKENGGTDNITVVAIKPYDGGESKL
;
A
#
# COMPACT_ATOMS: atom_id res chain seq x y z
N MET A 1 7.52 -27.66 3.52
CA MET A 1 8.80 -26.93 3.43
C MET A 1 8.49 -25.71 2.59
N LEU A 2 8.27 -24.55 3.19
CA LEU A 2 7.95 -23.30 2.50
C LEU A 2 9.22 -22.75 1.86
N PRO A 3 9.17 -22.17 0.64
CA PRO A 3 10.34 -21.56 0.02
C PRO A 3 10.79 -20.33 0.81
N ALA A 4 12.11 -20.17 0.95
CA ALA A 4 12.80 -19.28 1.87
C ALA A 4 12.94 -17.81 1.40
N ASP A 5 12.08 -17.30 0.51
CA ASP A 5 12.29 -15.99 -0.15
C ASP A 5 11.28 -14.89 0.23
N SER A 6 10.61 -14.98 1.37
CA SER A 6 9.63 -13.94 1.75
C SER A 6 9.56 -13.62 3.25
N LEU A 7 10.65 -13.76 3.99
CA LEU A 7 10.68 -13.48 5.42
C LEU A 7 11.45 -12.18 5.71
N GLU A 8 10.86 -11.02 5.50
CA GLU A 8 11.22 -9.85 6.30
C GLU A 8 10.24 -9.76 7.48
N LYS A 9 10.61 -10.45 8.55
CA LYS A 9 9.95 -10.34 9.85
C LYS A 9 10.58 -9.17 10.59
N ILE A 10 9.93 -8.02 10.57
CA ILE A 10 10.37 -6.86 11.34
C ILE A 10 9.33 -6.59 12.41
N ILE A 11 9.64 -7.03 13.64
CA ILE A 11 9.01 -6.50 14.84
C ILE A 11 10.01 -5.50 15.39
N CYS A 12 9.78 -4.22 15.20
CA CYS A 12 10.59 -3.15 15.78
C CYS A 12 9.78 -2.32 16.77
N LYS A 13 10.38 -2.02 17.90
CA LYS A 13 9.99 -0.98 18.85
C LYS A 13 10.76 0.28 18.44
N GLY A 14 10.15 1.20 17.72
CA GLY A 14 10.92 2.32 17.19
C GLY A 14 10.21 3.65 16.99
N CYS A 15 9.03 3.71 16.50
CA CYS A 15 8.16 4.88 16.75
C CYS A 15 7.52 4.63 18.11
N ASP A 16 7.72 5.50 19.10
CA ASP A 16 7.16 5.30 20.44
C ASP A 16 5.71 4.82 20.30
N ASN A 17 5.49 3.50 20.50
CA ASN A 17 4.22 2.78 20.53
C ASN A 17 3.57 2.31 19.21
N MET A 18 4.28 2.01 18.13
CA MET A 18 3.67 1.35 16.96
C MET A 18 4.14 -0.10 16.79
N SER A 19 3.21 -1.02 16.52
CA SER A 19 3.47 -2.36 16.01
C SER A 19 3.07 -2.43 14.54
N TYR A 20 3.88 -3.07 13.72
CA TYR A 20 3.59 -3.23 12.31
C TYR A 20 4.11 -4.55 11.77
N TYR A 21 3.44 -5.04 10.76
CA TYR A 21 3.86 -6.22 10.01
C TYR A 21 3.34 -6.16 8.58
N GLY A 22 4.16 -6.58 7.63
CA GLY A 22 3.78 -6.71 6.24
C GLY A 22 4.12 -8.10 5.70
N PHE A 23 3.29 -8.60 4.81
CA PHE A 23 3.53 -9.85 4.10
C PHE A 23 2.98 -9.77 2.68
N SER A 24 3.71 -10.41 1.75
CA SER A 24 3.33 -10.50 0.34
C SER A 24 3.38 -11.97 -0.11
N ASP A 25 2.32 -12.43 -0.76
CA ASP A 25 2.16 -13.81 -1.26
C ASP A 25 1.86 -13.78 -2.77
N THR A 26 2.40 -14.73 -3.50
CA THR A 26 2.19 -14.84 -4.96
C THR A 26 0.73 -15.15 -5.33
N GLY A 27 -0.07 -15.60 -4.37
CA GLY A 27 -1.40 -16.12 -4.62
C GLY A 27 -1.38 -17.56 -5.13
N ASN A 28 -2.54 -18.04 -5.59
CA ASN A 28 -2.69 -19.43 -6.04
C ASN A 28 -2.50 -19.61 -7.55
N VAL A 29 -2.57 -18.52 -8.33
CA VAL A 29 -2.64 -18.58 -9.80
C VAL A 29 -1.41 -17.98 -10.46
N ARG A 30 -0.86 -16.90 -9.91
CA ARG A 30 0.31 -16.23 -10.48
C ARG A 30 1.57 -17.07 -10.28
N VAL A 31 2.52 -17.00 -11.23
CA VAL A 31 3.83 -17.67 -11.14
C VAL A 31 4.84 -16.79 -10.41
N ASN A 32 4.77 -15.49 -10.65
CA ASN A 32 5.68 -14.49 -10.09
C ASN A 32 4.91 -13.52 -9.19
N ASN A 33 5.59 -12.98 -8.20
CA ASN A 33 5.08 -11.89 -7.38
C ASN A 33 5.67 -10.57 -7.89
N GLU A 34 4.81 -9.75 -8.51
CA GLU A 34 5.16 -8.43 -9.04
C GLU A 34 4.88 -7.31 -8.03
N ASP A 35 4.23 -7.62 -6.90
CA ASP A 35 4.08 -6.69 -5.78
C ASP A 35 5.42 -6.38 -5.10
N SER A 36 5.52 -5.20 -4.53
CA SER A 36 6.61 -4.80 -3.65
C SER A 36 6.08 -3.94 -2.51
N PHE A 37 6.67 -4.07 -1.34
CA PHE A 37 6.31 -3.26 -0.20
C PHE A 37 7.51 -3.04 0.73
N PHE A 38 7.38 -2.07 1.61
CA PHE A 38 8.13 -1.99 2.86
C PHE A 38 7.25 -1.37 3.96
N VAL A 39 7.58 -1.68 5.20
CA VAL A 39 7.14 -0.96 6.40
C VAL A 39 8.33 -0.88 7.34
N LYS A 40 8.68 0.32 7.80
CA LYS A 40 9.93 0.55 8.53
C LYS A 40 9.88 1.81 9.37
N ASP A 41 10.47 1.73 10.56
CA ASP A 41 10.86 2.91 11.32
C ASP A 41 12.02 3.62 10.62
N ILE A 42 11.80 4.86 10.26
CA ILE A 42 12.82 5.73 9.63
C ILE A 42 13.60 6.48 10.72
N SER A 43 12.92 6.81 11.81
CA SER A 43 13.48 7.40 13.03
C SER A 43 12.53 7.10 14.19
N ASP A 44 12.90 7.52 15.42
CA ASP A 44 12.07 7.33 16.61
C ASP A 44 10.65 7.94 16.48
N SER A 45 10.47 8.92 15.60
CA SER A 45 9.21 9.64 15.39
C SER A 45 8.56 9.44 14.01
N ILE A 46 9.22 8.70 13.09
CA ILE A 46 8.73 8.53 11.72
C ILE A 46 8.64 7.04 11.38
N LEU A 47 7.43 6.56 11.11
CA LEU A 47 7.19 5.28 10.47
C LEU A 47 6.76 5.51 9.02
N ALA A 48 7.33 4.76 8.09
CA ALA A 48 6.95 4.82 6.69
C ALA A 48 6.61 3.44 6.13
N SER A 49 5.62 3.40 5.26
CA SER A 49 5.23 2.21 4.51
C SER A 49 4.90 2.56 3.08
N VAL A 50 5.21 1.66 2.16
CA VAL A 50 4.76 1.71 0.77
C VAL A 50 4.30 0.32 0.36
N VAL A 51 3.18 0.27 -0.35
CA VAL A 51 2.70 -0.91 -1.08
C VAL A 51 2.55 -0.52 -2.55
N ALA A 52 3.02 -1.38 -3.44
CA ALA A 52 3.07 -1.14 -4.87
C ALA A 52 2.78 -2.45 -5.63
N ASP A 53 1.75 -2.44 -6.47
CA ASP A 53 1.35 -3.53 -7.34
C ASP A 53 1.92 -3.28 -8.74
N GLY A 54 2.80 -4.17 -9.18
CA GLY A 54 3.53 -4.03 -10.43
C GLY A 54 2.75 -4.56 -11.63
N MET A 55 2.70 -3.78 -12.70
CA MET A 55 2.06 -4.15 -13.97
C MET A 55 2.97 -3.95 -15.16
N GLY A 56 2.70 -4.68 -16.26
CA GLY A 56 3.48 -4.56 -17.50
C GLY A 56 4.17 -5.86 -17.93
N GLY A 57 3.72 -6.99 -17.37
CA GLY A 57 4.20 -8.34 -17.69
C GLY A 57 5.54 -8.69 -17.05
N HIS A 58 5.76 -9.97 -16.84
CA HIS A 58 6.79 -10.73 -16.11
C HIS A 58 8.02 -9.99 -15.52
N LEU A 59 8.66 -9.09 -16.24
CA LEU A 59 9.83 -8.33 -15.76
C LEU A 59 9.51 -6.88 -15.45
N GLY A 60 8.59 -6.29 -16.19
CA GLY A 60 8.29 -4.87 -16.09
C GLY A 60 7.59 -4.50 -14.79
N GLY A 61 6.58 -5.27 -14.38
CA GLY A 61 5.82 -5.01 -13.16
C GLY A 61 6.71 -5.07 -11.92
N LYS A 62 7.46 -6.18 -11.76
CA LYS A 62 8.40 -6.33 -10.62
C LYS A 62 9.45 -5.24 -10.56
N GLU A 63 10.00 -4.86 -11.72
CA GLU A 63 10.99 -3.79 -11.80
C GLU A 63 10.38 -2.45 -11.37
N ALA A 64 9.17 -2.12 -11.84
CA ALA A 64 8.49 -0.88 -11.52
C ALA A 64 8.13 -0.78 -10.03
N SER A 65 7.50 -1.81 -9.46
CA SER A 65 7.10 -1.85 -8.05
C SER A 65 8.31 -1.80 -7.10
N SER A 66 9.36 -2.59 -7.40
CA SER A 66 10.59 -2.61 -6.59
C SER A 66 11.35 -1.27 -6.69
N TYR A 67 11.40 -0.65 -7.87
CA TYR A 67 12.00 0.66 -8.04
C TYR A 67 11.23 1.73 -7.25
N ALA A 68 9.88 1.71 -7.34
CA ALA A 68 9.05 2.69 -6.65
C ALA A 68 9.21 2.62 -5.14
N THR A 69 9.15 1.43 -4.55
CA THR A 69 9.30 1.22 -3.11
C THR A 69 10.71 1.59 -2.64
N GLY A 70 11.76 1.17 -3.37
CA GLY A 70 13.15 1.47 -3.03
C GLY A 70 13.50 2.95 -3.10
N GLU A 71 13.05 3.66 -4.13
CA GLU A 71 13.33 5.10 -4.25
C GLU A 71 12.54 5.94 -3.25
N PHE A 72 11.31 5.51 -2.90
CA PHE A 72 10.56 6.18 -1.83
C PHE A 72 11.26 6.02 -0.48
N LEU A 73 11.73 4.81 -0.16
CA LEU A 73 12.49 4.55 1.06
C LEU A 73 13.75 5.42 1.14
N LYS A 74 14.57 5.47 0.09
CA LYS A 74 15.76 6.33 0.04
C LYS A 74 15.42 7.82 0.23
N ALA A 75 14.32 8.27 -0.36
CA ALA A 75 13.89 9.66 -0.25
C ALA A 75 13.50 10.02 1.18
N ILE A 76 12.71 9.16 1.86
CA ILE A 76 12.29 9.43 3.23
C ILE A 76 13.45 9.32 4.23
N GLU A 77 14.34 8.34 4.08
CA GLU A 77 15.54 8.22 4.91
C GLU A 77 16.41 9.49 4.82
N LYS A 78 16.60 10.02 3.62
CA LYS A 78 17.36 11.26 3.41
C LYS A 78 16.68 12.50 3.99
N ALA A 79 15.34 12.53 3.99
CA ALA A 79 14.57 13.69 4.45
C ALA A 79 14.27 13.65 5.95
N SER A 80 14.40 12.50 6.61
CA SER A 80 13.96 12.28 7.99
C SER A 80 14.48 13.29 9.00
N SER A 81 15.74 13.68 8.89
CA SER A 81 16.35 14.68 9.77
C SER A 81 15.76 16.09 9.65
N PHE A 82 15.01 16.37 8.59
CA PHE A 82 14.37 17.67 8.37
C PHE A 82 12.89 17.69 8.78
N PHE A 83 12.28 16.53 9.06
CA PHE A 83 10.85 16.45 9.35
C PHE A 83 10.43 17.30 10.56
N SER A 84 11.28 17.42 11.58
CA SER A 84 10.99 18.28 12.76
C SER A 84 10.84 19.76 12.41
N SER A 85 11.38 20.20 11.28
CA SER A 85 11.27 21.57 10.77
C SER A 85 10.18 21.74 9.70
N TYR A 86 9.54 20.66 9.25
CA TYR A 86 8.55 20.70 8.18
C TYR A 86 7.14 20.99 8.74
N SER A 87 6.43 21.89 8.09
CA SER A 87 4.98 22.02 8.23
C SER A 87 4.27 20.89 7.46
N ASP A 88 3.00 20.63 7.78
CA ASP A 88 2.15 19.65 7.07
C ASP A 88 2.22 19.86 5.55
N LYS A 89 2.20 21.12 5.09
CA LYS A 89 2.29 21.45 3.65
C LYS A 89 3.64 21.10 3.03
N GLN A 90 4.72 21.18 3.80
CA GLN A 90 6.05 20.78 3.33
C GLN A 90 6.17 19.26 3.24
N ILE A 91 5.59 18.52 4.20
CA ILE A 91 5.52 17.04 4.15
C ILE A 91 4.65 16.60 2.96
N GLU A 92 3.48 17.21 2.77
CA GLU A 92 2.61 16.96 1.60
C GLU A 92 3.38 17.16 0.28
N ASN A 93 4.05 18.29 0.15
CA ASN A 93 4.84 18.60 -1.04
C ASN A 93 6.01 17.62 -1.23
N PHE A 94 6.67 17.21 -0.15
CA PHE A 94 7.73 16.21 -0.18
C PHE A 94 7.23 14.89 -0.75
N ILE A 95 6.13 14.35 -0.22
CA ILE A 95 5.54 13.08 -0.65
C ILE A 95 5.12 13.17 -2.12
N LYS A 96 4.35 14.22 -2.46
CA LYS A 96 3.89 14.47 -3.83
C LYS A 96 5.04 14.52 -4.84
N ASN A 97 6.06 15.31 -4.54
CA ASN A 97 7.22 15.47 -5.43
C ASN A 97 8.05 14.20 -5.53
N THR A 98 8.12 13.39 -4.48
CA THR A 98 8.79 12.09 -4.49
C THR A 98 8.09 11.14 -5.46
N VAL A 99 6.76 10.99 -5.38
CA VAL A 99 6.00 10.15 -6.31
C VAL A 99 6.16 10.63 -7.76
N ILE A 100 6.10 11.95 -8.01
CA ILE A 100 6.31 12.52 -9.36
C ILE A 100 7.70 12.20 -9.91
N LYS A 101 8.75 12.26 -9.08
CA LYS A 101 10.13 11.92 -9.49
C LYS A 101 10.26 10.44 -9.81
N ILE A 102 9.69 9.57 -8.98
CA ILE A 102 9.64 8.12 -9.20
C ILE A 102 8.92 7.81 -10.52
N ASN A 103 7.77 8.43 -10.75
CA ASN A 103 7.01 8.29 -11.99
C ASN A 103 7.86 8.60 -13.23
N LYS A 104 8.53 9.74 -13.24
CA LYS A 104 9.38 10.16 -14.37
C LYS A 104 10.50 9.16 -14.62
N ALA A 105 11.13 8.64 -13.57
CA ALA A 105 12.22 7.68 -13.69
C ALA A 105 11.73 6.35 -14.29
N ILE A 106 10.59 5.80 -13.80
CA ILE A 106 9.99 4.57 -14.32
C ILE A 106 9.56 4.78 -15.79
N TYR A 107 8.86 5.88 -16.08
CA TYR A 107 8.43 6.20 -17.45
C TYR A 107 9.62 6.29 -18.41
N THR A 108 10.68 7.01 -18.05
CA THR A 108 11.89 7.14 -18.88
C THR A 108 12.52 5.78 -19.13
N LYS A 109 12.71 4.97 -18.08
CA LYS A 109 13.28 3.63 -18.18
C LYS A 109 12.44 2.70 -19.07
N SER A 110 11.10 2.82 -19.02
CA SER A 110 10.19 2.05 -19.88
C SER A 110 10.32 2.40 -21.37
N LYS A 111 10.76 3.63 -21.70
CA LYS A 111 10.96 4.07 -23.07
C LYS A 111 12.36 3.72 -23.60
N GLU A 112 13.35 3.69 -22.72
CA GLU A 112 14.75 3.40 -23.08
C GLU A 112 15.03 1.90 -23.20
N THR A 113 14.26 1.06 -22.52
CA THR A 113 14.49 -0.39 -22.45
C THR A 113 13.30 -1.15 -22.98
N SER A 114 13.45 -1.77 -24.17
CA SER A 114 12.35 -2.45 -24.87
C SER A 114 11.70 -3.59 -24.05
N SER A 115 12.50 -4.32 -23.26
CA SER A 115 12.01 -5.40 -22.38
C SER A 115 11.17 -4.89 -21.18
N LEU A 116 11.21 -3.60 -20.92
CA LEU A 116 10.45 -2.91 -19.85
C LEU A 116 9.36 -2.00 -20.42
N SER A 117 9.07 -2.10 -21.73
CA SER A 117 8.04 -1.29 -22.36
C SER A 117 6.68 -1.53 -21.71
N GLY A 118 6.01 -0.44 -21.33
CA GLY A 118 4.70 -0.50 -20.68
C GLY A 118 4.72 -0.87 -19.21
N MET A 119 5.91 -0.95 -18.56
CA MET A 119 5.98 -1.15 -17.13
C MET A 119 5.36 0.02 -16.36
N GLY A 120 4.69 -0.31 -15.27
CA GLY A 120 4.12 0.62 -14.33
C GLY A 120 3.83 -0.05 -13.01
N THR A 121 3.33 0.71 -12.05
CA THR A 121 2.94 0.17 -10.75
C THR A 121 1.90 1.08 -10.09
N THR A 122 1.05 0.51 -9.26
CA THR A 122 0.32 1.30 -8.26
C THR A 122 1.31 1.81 -7.20
N LEU A 123 0.89 2.73 -6.37
CA LEU A 123 1.67 3.15 -5.22
C LEU A 123 0.75 3.73 -4.16
N VAL A 124 0.72 3.11 -2.98
CA VAL A 124 0.19 3.71 -1.75
C VAL A 124 1.36 3.90 -0.79
N ALA A 125 1.72 5.15 -0.54
CA ALA A 125 2.72 5.51 0.45
C ALA A 125 2.05 6.12 1.67
N CYS A 126 2.44 5.68 2.86
CA CYS A 126 1.96 6.19 4.14
C CYS A 126 3.17 6.58 4.99
N ILE A 127 3.16 7.81 5.50
CA ILE A 127 4.10 8.28 6.52
C ILE A 127 3.28 8.60 7.75
N ILE A 128 3.66 8.00 8.88
CA ILE A 128 3.15 8.37 10.20
C ILE A 128 4.24 9.20 10.87
N TYR A 129 3.89 10.42 11.27
CA TYR A 129 4.76 11.35 11.95
C TYR A 129 4.00 12.04 13.08
N ASN A 130 4.46 11.86 14.30
CA ASN A 130 3.71 12.19 15.51
C ASN A 130 2.33 11.50 15.50
N ASP A 131 1.25 12.24 15.70
CA ASP A 131 -0.14 11.77 15.71
C ASP A 131 -0.86 11.95 14.36
N LYS A 132 -0.10 12.08 13.25
CA LYS A 132 -0.66 12.32 11.91
C LYS A 132 -0.19 11.28 10.89
N TYR A 133 -1.09 11.00 9.95
CA TYR A 133 -0.74 10.28 8.74
C TYR A 133 -0.71 11.20 7.52
N TYR A 134 0.20 10.89 6.61
CA TYR A 134 0.36 11.54 5.30
C TYR A 134 0.41 10.44 4.25
N ILE A 135 -0.58 10.40 3.36
CA ILE A 135 -0.75 9.33 2.39
C ILE A 135 -0.68 9.90 0.99
N ALA A 136 0.02 9.21 0.09
CA ALA A 136 -0.08 9.43 -1.35
C ALA A 136 -0.61 8.17 -2.02
N ASN A 137 -1.58 8.32 -2.93
CA ASN A 137 -2.15 7.23 -3.70
C ASN A 137 -2.05 7.48 -5.21
N VAL A 138 -1.63 6.44 -5.94
CA VAL A 138 -1.75 6.30 -7.40
C VAL A 138 -2.11 4.84 -7.69
N GLY A 139 -3.27 4.60 -8.30
CA GLY A 139 -3.75 3.27 -8.62
C GLY A 139 -4.95 2.86 -7.76
N ASP A 140 -5.20 1.56 -7.69
CA ASP A 140 -6.31 0.90 -7.00
C ASP A 140 -5.88 0.05 -5.79
N SER A 141 -4.62 0.07 -5.43
CA SER A 141 -4.18 -0.36 -4.10
C SER A 141 -4.77 0.56 -3.05
N ARG A 142 -5.10 0.03 -1.88
CA ARG A 142 -5.92 0.75 -0.91
C ARG A 142 -5.23 0.93 0.44
N LEU A 143 -5.63 2.00 1.13
CA LEU A 143 -5.37 2.19 2.55
C LEU A 143 -6.69 2.36 3.28
N TYR A 144 -6.86 1.56 4.32
CA TYR A 144 -7.97 1.62 5.25
C TYR A 144 -7.50 2.06 6.64
N ILE A 145 -8.38 2.73 7.37
CA ILE A 145 -8.24 2.98 8.80
C ILE A 145 -9.47 2.39 9.49
N LYS A 146 -9.24 1.54 10.48
CA LYS A 146 -10.27 0.99 11.37
C LYS A 146 -10.15 1.66 12.73
N SER A 147 -11.12 2.52 13.02
CA SER A 147 -11.46 3.00 14.35
C SER A 147 -12.65 2.19 14.86
N ASN A 148 -13.79 2.81 15.12
CA ASN A 148 -15.06 2.09 15.35
C ASN A 148 -15.52 1.37 14.09
N GLU A 149 -15.45 2.03 12.93
CA GLU A 149 -15.81 1.50 11.63
C GLU A 149 -14.59 1.47 10.71
N LEU A 150 -14.60 0.55 9.72
CA LEU A 150 -13.57 0.51 8.69
C LEU A 150 -13.87 1.58 7.64
N SER A 151 -12.90 2.42 7.37
CA SER A 151 -13.00 3.48 6.36
C SER A 151 -11.88 3.33 5.34
N GLN A 152 -12.23 3.24 4.06
CA GLN A 152 -11.27 3.38 2.97
C GLN A 152 -10.88 4.85 2.85
N ILE A 153 -9.60 5.16 3.05
CA ILE A 153 -9.07 6.54 3.00
C ILE A 153 -8.67 6.90 1.58
N THR A 154 -8.01 5.98 0.87
CA THR A 154 -7.62 6.17 -0.52
C THR A 154 -8.81 5.91 -1.44
N LYS A 155 -8.84 6.61 -2.57
CA LYS A 155 -9.82 6.39 -3.62
C LYS A 155 -9.15 5.67 -4.77
N ASP A 156 -9.81 4.63 -5.29
CA ASP A 156 -9.28 3.87 -6.41
C ASP A 156 -9.26 4.70 -7.69
N HIS A 157 -8.14 4.70 -8.38
CA HIS A 157 -8.04 5.20 -9.74
C HIS A 157 -8.36 4.08 -10.72
N SER A 158 -9.63 3.71 -10.80
CA SER A 158 -10.14 2.66 -11.66
C SER A 158 -11.33 3.15 -12.50
N TYR A 159 -11.53 2.49 -13.63
CA TYR A 159 -12.64 2.83 -14.54
C TYR A 159 -14.00 2.74 -13.84
N VAL A 160 -14.21 1.73 -13.02
CA VAL A 160 -15.47 1.56 -12.28
C VAL A 160 -15.65 2.61 -11.18
N SER A 161 -14.56 3.05 -10.54
CA SER A 161 -14.61 4.14 -9.57
C SER A 161 -15.03 5.46 -10.19
N GLU A 162 -14.55 5.78 -11.41
CA GLU A 162 -14.97 6.96 -12.16
C GLU A 162 -16.44 6.89 -12.57
N LEU A 163 -16.93 5.72 -13.01
CA LEU A 163 -18.34 5.53 -13.35
C LEU A 163 -19.27 5.68 -12.13
N LEU A 164 -18.85 5.17 -10.97
CA LEU A 164 -19.58 5.32 -9.70
C LEU A 164 -19.73 6.80 -9.32
N GLU A 165 -18.66 7.59 -9.45
CA GLU A 165 -18.69 9.02 -9.13
C GLU A 165 -19.58 9.83 -10.06
N MET A 166 -19.61 9.46 -11.34
CA MET A 166 -20.50 10.06 -12.30
C MET A 166 -21.97 9.64 -12.07
N GLY A 167 -22.22 8.71 -11.14
CA GLY A 167 -23.55 8.12 -10.93
C GLY A 167 -24.03 7.27 -12.12
N ALA A 168 -23.11 6.83 -12.99
CA ALA A 168 -23.43 6.04 -14.18
C ALA A 168 -23.71 4.58 -13.88
N ILE A 169 -23.18 4.06 -12.78
CA ILE A 169 -23.41 2.70 -12.28
C ILE A 169 -23.59 2.70 -10.75
N THR A 170 -24.21 1.66 -10.23
CA THR A 170 -24.36 1.39 -8.80
C THR A 170 -23.14 0.60 -8.28
N GLU A 171 -22.94 0.55 -6.95
CA GLU A 171 -21.89 -0.26 -6.33
C GLU A 171 -21.97 -1.74 -6.71
N ASN A 172 -23.20 -2.26 -6.84
CA ASN A 172 -23.40 -3.67 -7.20
C ASN A 172 -23.01 -3.93 -8.67
N GLU A 173 -23.28 -2.98 -9.57
CA GLU A 173 -22.85 -3.08 -10.95
C GLU A 173 -21.34 -2.93 -11.08
N ALA A 174 -20.70 -2.08 -10.27
CA ALA A 174 -19.24 -1.93 -10.24
C ALA A 174 -18.53 -3.23 -9.86
N LYS A 175 -19.01 -3.93 -8.83
CA LYS A 175 -18.44 -5.22 -8.38
C LYS A 175 -18.44 -6.30 -9.45
N ASN A 176 -19.42 -6.27 -10.35
CA ASN A 176 -19.61 -7.27 -11.41
C ASN A 176 -19.24 -6.74 -12.81
N HIS A 177 -18.68 -5.55 -12.89
CA HIS A 177 -18.36 -4.89 -14.16
C HIS A 177 -17.23 -5.63 -14.90
N PRO A 178 -17.31 -5.86 -16.24
CA PRO A 178 -16.27 -6.55 -16.99
C PRO A 178 -14.91 -5.85 -16.94
N ASN A 179 -14.89 -4.53 -16.77
CA ASN A 179 -13.68 -3.70 -16.68
C ASN A 179 -13.35 -3.29 -15.24
N LYS A 180 -13.76 -4.05 -14.22
CA LYS A 180 -13.52 -3.70 -12.81
C LYS A 180 -12.05 -3.59 -12.43
N ASN A 181 -11.18 -4.33 -13.13
CA ASN A 181 -9.73 -4.33 -12.90
C ASN A 181 -8.97 -3.35 -13.82
N VAL A 182 -9.67 -2.46 -14.54
CA VAL A 182 -9.02 -1.46 -15.40
C VAL A 182 -8.68 -0.23 -14.57
N ILE A 183 -7.39 -0.03 -14.32
CA ILE A 183 -6.90 1.17 -13.65
C ILE A 183 -6.75 2.32 -14.64
N THR A 184 -7.06 3.53 -14.19
CA THR A 184 -7.00 4.77 -15.00
C THR A 184 -5.75 5.60 -14.69
N ARG A 185 -5.02 5.27 -13.62
CA ARG A 185 -3.82 5.99 -13.22
C ARG A 185 -2.79 5.05 -12.59
N ALA A 186 -1.55 5.08 -13.08
CA ALA A 186 -0.44 4.30 -12.55
C ALA A 186 0.89 5.05 -12.63
N VAL A 187 1.79 4.76 -11.72
CA VAL A 187 3.16 5.29 -11.70
C VAL A 187 3.95 4.66 -12.84
N GLY A 188 4.53 5.49 -13.70
CA GLY A 188 5.34 5.05 -14.86
C GLY A 188 4.55 4.80 -16.15
N ALA A 189 3.21 4.77 -16.11
CA ALA A 189 2.39 4.58 -17.31
C ALA A 189 2.44 5.79 -18.25
N GLU A 190 2.41 7.00 -17.69
CA GLU A 190 2.46 8.27 -18.41
C GLU A 190 3.59 9.16 -17.89
N MET A 191 4.02 10.13 -18.72
CA MET A 191 5.09 11.06 -18.35
C MET A 191 4.75 11.88 -17.11
N ASN A 192 3.48 12.25 -16.95
CA ASN A 192 2.99 13.03 -15.82
C ASN A 192 1.99 12.20 -15.02
N VAL A 193 2.15 12.21 -13.70
CA VAL A 193 1.19 11.62 -12.76
C VAL A 193 0.82 12.65 -11.71
N GLN A 194 -0.42 12.60 -11.28
CA GLN A 194 -0.87 13.38 -10.13
C GLN A 194 -1.31 12.42 -9.03
N PRO A 195 -0.51 12.28 -7.95
CA PRO A 195 -0.92 11.50 -6.80
C PRO A 195 -2.01 12.24 -6.02
N ASP A 196 -2.98 11.52 -5.51
CA ASP A 196 -3.92 12.03 -4.53
C ASP A 196 -3.24 12.01 -3.15
N ILE A 197 -3.43 13.06 -2.37
CA ILE A 197 -2.81 13.22 -1.05
C ILE A 197 -3.89 13.31 0.02
N TYR A 198 -3.72 12.52 1.08
CA TYR A 198 -4.61 12.53 2.24
C TYR A 198 -3.78 12.79 3.50
N ILE A 199 -4.28 13.68 4.35
CA ILE A 199 -3.66 14.03 5.62
C ILE A 199 -4.73 13.97 6.69
N GLY A 200 -4.43 13.33 7.80
CA GLY A 200 -5.36 13.26 8.92
C GLY A 200 -4.65 12.96 10.22
N LYS A 201 -5.43 12.87 11.27
CA LYS A 201 -4.97 12.51 12.59
C LYS A 201 -5.17 11.01 12.82
N LEU A 202 -4.20 10.38 13.46
CA LEU A 202 -4.28 9.01 13.92
C LEU A 202 -4.61 8.98 15.40
N ASN A 203 -5.57 8.16 15.80
CA ASN A 203 -5.92 7.96 17.21
C ASN A 203 -5.25 6.69 17.74
N ASP A 204 -5.15 6.58 19.06
CA ASP A 204 -4.45 5.47 19.72
C ASP A 204 -5.08 4.08 19.45
N ASP A 205 -6.37 4.03 19.07
CA ASP A 205 -7.08 2.79 18.78
C ASP A 205 -7.16 2.47 17.27
N ASP A 206 -6.59 3.32 16.41
CA ASP A 206 -6.70 3.16 14.97
C ASP A 206 -5.79 2.03 14.46
N THR A 207 -6.34 1.15 13.62
CA THR A 207 -5.55 0.16 12.88
C THR A 207 -5.53 0.53 11.40
N ILE A 208 -4.34 0.65 10.83
CA ILE A 208 -4.14 0.92 9.41
C ILE A 208 -3.90 -0.40 8.68
N ILE A 209 -4.60 -0.59 7.55
CA ILE A 209 -4.32 -1.66 6.58
C ILE A 209 -3.98 -1.02 5.24
N ILE A 210 -2.85 -1.44 4.65
CA ILE A 210 -2.45 -1.06 3.30
C ILE A 210 -2.34 -2.34 2.49
N CYS A 211 -2.97 -2.40 1.32
CA CYS A 211 -3.01 -3.64 0.55
C CYS A 211 -3.11 -3.40 -0.96
N THR A 212 -2.71 -4.41 -1.74
CA THR A 212 -2.98 -4.50 -3.17
C THR A 212 -4.39 -5.02 -3.43
N ASP A 213 -4.85 -4.92 -4.67
CA ASP A 213 -6.17 -5.36 -5.11
C ASP A 213 -6.37 -6.88 -5.00
N GLY A 214 -5.28 -7.66 -4.97
CA GLY A 214 -5.32 -9.10 -4.70
C GLY A 214 -5.97 -9.46 -3.35
N LEU A 215 -5.95 -8.55 -2.37
CA LEU A 215 -6.75 -8.69 -1.16
C LEU A 215 -8.21 -8.32 -1.43
N THR A 216 -8.48 -7.11 -1.91
CA THR A 216 -9.82 -6.52 -1.95
C THR A 216 -10.71 -7.09 -3.05
N ASN A 217 -10.13 -7.74 -4.05
CA ASN A 217 -10.85 -8.53 -5.04
C ASN A 217 -11.39 -9.85 -4.46
N MET A 218 -10.81 -10.35 -3.35
CA MET A 218 -11.13 -11.65 -2.74
C MET A 218 -11.82 -11.52 -1.38
N VAL A 219 -11.58 -10.43 -0.65
CA VAL A 219 -12.05 -10.23 0.73
C VAL A 219 -12.82 -8.93 0.81
N SER A 220 -14.07 -8.98 1.28
CA SER A 220 -14.90 -7.78 1.40
C SER A 220 -14.46 -6.90 2.58
N ASP A 221 -14.83 -5.62 2.53
CA ASP A 221 -14.54 -4.65 3.60
C ASP A 221 -15.11 -5.12 4.95
N GLU A 222 -16.28 -5.77 4.96
CA GLU A 222 -16.87 -6.37 6.16
C GLU A 222 -15.97 -7.47 6.73
N MET A 223 -15.44 -8.36 5.88
CA MET A 223 -14.51 -9.42 6.32
C MET A 223 -13.20 -8.82 6.84
N ILE A 224 -12.65 -7.80 6.18
CA ILE A 224 -11.46 -7.08 6.64
C ILE A 224 -11.73 -6.48 8.03
N SER A 225 -12.86 -5.81 8.20
CA SER A 225 -13.27 -5.20 9.47
C SER A 225 -13.38 -6.23 10.60
N ASN A 226 -13.97 -7.41 10.32
CA ASN A 226 -14.12 -8.48 11.28
C ASN A 226 -12.78 -9.08 11.70
N VAL A 227 -11.87 -9.31 10.74
CA VAL A 227 -10.52 -9.81 11.04
C VAL A 227 -9.77 -8.85 11.97
N ILE A 228 -9.84 -7.53 11.73
CA ILE A 228 -9.18 -6.53 12.58
C ILE A 228 -9.80 -6.50 13.99
N ALA A 229 -11.12 -6.71 14.10
CA ALA A 229 -11.81 -6.74 15.39
C ALA A 229 -11.48 -8.00 16.22
N ASP A 230 -11.32 -9.14 15.55
CA ASP A 230 -11.08 -10.44 16.19
C ASP A 230 -9.61 -10.63 16.59
N GLU A 231 -8.68 -10.04 15.84
CA GLU A 231 -7.24 -10.26 16.02
C GLU A 231 -6.56 -9.05 16.70
N LYS A 232 -5.72 -9.34 17.69
CA LYS A 232 -5.00 -8.27 18.41
C LYS A 232 -3.66 -7.91 17.78
N GLU A 233 -2.97 -8.92 17.26
CA GLU A 233 -1.61 -8.80 16.75
C GLU A 233 -1.61 -8.49 15.25
N VAL A 234 -0.81 -7.53 14.80
CA VAL A 234 -0.67 -7.18 13.38
C VAL A 234 -0.23 -8.35 12.51
N THR A 235 0.57 -9.26 13.06
CA THR A 235 0.98 -10.51 12.39
C THR A 235 -0.20 -11.44 12.12
N SER A 236 -1.09 -11.58 13.11
CA SER A 236 -2.31 -12.40 12.97
C SER A 236 -3.28 -11.79 11.98
N ILE A 237 -3.50 -10.46 12.05
CA ILE A 237 -4.34 -9.73 11.11
C ILE A 237 -3.86 -9.96 9.68
N THR A 238 -2.58 -9.66 9.41
CA THR A 238 -2.00 -9.77 8.06
C THR A 238 -2.08 -11.20 7.52
N ASN A 239 -1.65 -12.19 8.30
CA ASN A 239 -1.65 -13.58 7.86
C ASN A 239 -3.07 -14.10 7.60
N LYS A 240 -4.04 -13.74 8.44
CA LYS A 240 -5.44 -14.15 8.29
C LYS A 240 -6.09 -13.52 7.05
N LEU A 241 -5.80 -12.24 6.77
CA LEU A 241 -6.30 -11.57 5.56
C LEU A 241 -5.76 -12.22 4.28
N ILE A 242 -4.46 -12.52 4.23
CA ILE A 242 -3.85 -13.22 3.08
C ILE A 242 -4.41 -14.64 2.93
N HIS A 243 -4.57 -15.35 4.04
CA HIS A 243 -5.16 -16.69 4.02
C HIS A 243 -6.57 -16.68 3.45
N LEU A 244 -7.43 -15.77 3.92
CA LEU A 244 -8.78 -15.59 3.41
C LEU A 244 -8.80 -15.25 1.92
N ALA A 245 -7.92 -14.38 1.46
CA ALA A 245 -7.82 -14.06 0.04
C ALA A 245 -7.45 -15.28 -0.80
N LYS A 246 -6.54 -16.12 -0.31
CA LYS A 246 -6.16 -17.39 -0.97
C LYS A 246 -7.28 -18.41 -0.96
N GLU A 247 -8.02 -18.57 0.15
CA GLU A 247 -9.18 -19.45 0.24
C GLU A 247 -10.30 -19.03 -0.73
N ASN A 248 -10.49 -17.73 -0.95
CA ASN A 248 -11.46 -17.17 -1.88
C ASN A 248 -11.01 -17.16 -3.35
N GLY A 249 -9.88 -17.80 -3.64
CA GLY A 249 -9.36 -17.99 -5.00
C GLY A 249 -7.91 -17.60 -5.18
N GLY A 250 -7.43 -16.51 -4.57
CA GLY A 250 -6.05 -16.04 -4.63
C GLY A 250 -5.58 -15.84 -6.08
N THR A 251 -6.37 -15.16 -6.90
CA THR A 251 -6.14 -15.06 -8.35
C THR A 251 -5.02 -14.12 -8.74
N ASP A 252 -4.56 -13.28 -7.80
CA ASP A 252 -3.46 -12.33 -8.00
C ASP A 252 -2.43 -12.40 -6.86
N ASN A 253 -1.35 -11.61 -6.99
CA ASN A 253 -0.43 -11.33 -5.90
C ASN A 253 -1.17 -10.60 -4.77
N ILE A 254 -0.87 -10.94 -3.53
CA ILE A 254 -1.59 -10.43 -2.37
C ILE A 254 -0.58 -9.83 -1.41
N THR A 255 -0.62 -8.52 -1.25
CA THR A 255 0.24 -7.81 -0.30
C THR A 255 -0.60 -7.09 0.72
N VAL A 256 -0.27 -7.27 2.00
CA VAL A 256 -0.95 -6.63 3.13
C VAL A 256 0.08 -6.12 4.12
N VAL A 257 -0.06 -4.88 4.53
CA VAL A 257 0.66 -4.26 5.66
C VAL A 257 -0.37 -3.84 6.69
N ALA A 258 -0.18 -4.28 7.94
CA ALA A 258 -0.96 -3.83 9.10
C ALA A 258 -0.07 -3.00 10.03
N ILE A 259 -0.59 -1.87 10.48
CA ILE A 259 0.07 -0.96 11.44
C ILE A 259 -0.95 -0.63 12.52
N LYS A 260 -0.54 -0.72 13.78
CA LYS A 260 -1.39 -0.47 14.94
C LYS A 260 -0.58 0.19 16.05
N PRO A 261 -1.15 1.13 16.84
CA PRO A 261 -0.53 1.58 18.07
C PRO A 261 -0.24 0.41 19.00
N TYR A 262 0.88 0.47 19.71
CA TYR A 262 1.30 -0.60 20.61
C TYR A 262 0.53 -0.54 21.94
N ASP A 263 -0.29 -1.53 22.19
CA ASP A 263 -1.02 -1.70 23.45
C ASP A 263 -0.09 -2.13 24.59
N GLY A 264 0.85 -1.42 25.04
CA GLY A 264 1.69 -1.61 26.24
C GLY A 264 1.69 -2.96 26.98
N GLY A 265 1.16 -4.01 26.39
CA GLY A 265 1.14 -5.36 26.90
C GLY A 265 2.57 -5.87 27.11
N GLU A 266 2.92 -6.26 28.34
CA GLU A 266 4.21 -6.82 28.71
C GLU A 266 4.64 -7.88 27.68
N SER A 267 5.68 -7.58 26.90
CA SER A 267 6.38 -8.60 26.14
C SER A 267 7.02 -9.55 27.15
N LYS A 268 6.36 -10.63 27.44
CA LYS A 268 7.05 -11.79 28.04
C LYS A 268 8.02 -12.31 26.99
N LEU A 269 9.31 -12.05 27.22
CA LEU A 269 10.45 -12.70 26.59
C LEU A 269 10.39 -14.22 26.72
#